data_41128c9a4c35ae002c905ff92ba392e5
#
_entry.id   41128c9a4c35ae002c905ff92ba392e5
#
_cell.length_a   1.000
_cell.length_b   1.000
_cell.length_c   1.000
_cell.angle_alpha   90.00
_cell.angle_beta   90.00
_cell.angle_gamma   90.00
#
_symmetry.space_group_name_H-M   'P 1'
#
loop_
_entity.id
_entity.type
_entity.pdbx_description
1 polymer ?
#
loop_
_entity_poly.entity_id
_entity_poly.type
_entity_poly.pdbx_seq_one_letter_code
_entity_poly.pdbx_strand_id
1 'polypeptide(L)'
;RVTPSLDLNRGQLMDLAARVPAERLEVVVDLQVPMFHSQHCLFCAHLSAGASRVDCGQPCRRHGVRLEDRKGQQHTVQCDALCRNPVFHAVPQSSAEIVPQLSAAGVRHYRIELLGDPPGRDVQWVLRVYGDLLSGRTSGRDAWNELRAIRGGRIARGTLR
;
A
#
# COMPACT_ATOMS: atom_id res chain seq x y z
N ARG A 1 3.76 -18.19 6.95
CA ARG A 1 3.15 -17.48 5.82
C ARG A 1 4.22 -16.90 4.94
N VAL A 2 3.88 -16.73 3.68
CA VAL A 2 4.75 -16.11 2.66
C VAL A 2 3.95 -15.00 2.00
N THR A 3 4.53 -13.81 1.95
CA THR A 3 3.96 -12.67 1.20
C THR A 3 4.67 -12.59 -0.15
N PRO A 4 3.97 -12.78 -1.28
CA PRO A 4 4.56 -12.62 -2.61
C PRO A 4 5.07 -11.19 -2.85
N SER A 5 6.04 -11.07 -3.76
CA SER A 5 6.51 -9.76 -4.20
C SER A 5 5.37 -8.96 -4.86
N LEU A 6 5.39 -7.64 -4.65
CA LEU A 6 4.45 -6.70 -5.28
C LEU A 6 4.67 -6.56 -6.79
N ASP A 7 5.79 -7.09 -7.31
CA ASP A 7 6.14 -7.03 -8.74
C ASP A 7 5.43 -8.12 -9.57
N LEU A 8 4.82 -9.12 -8.92
CA LEU A 8 4.08 -10.16 -9.63
C LEU A 8 2.86 -9.56 -10.32
N ASN A 9 2.67 -9.96 -11.59
CA ASN A 9 1.42 -9.70 -12.25
C ASN A 9 0.34 -10.73 -11.85
N ARG A 10 -0.90 -10.49 -12.27
CA ARG A 10 -2.04 -11.35 -11.95
C ARG A 10 -1.81 -12.83 -12.31
N GLY A 11 -1.29 -13.09 -13.52
CA GLY A 11 -1.03 -14.48 -13.98
C GLY A 11 0.00 -15.17 -13.10
N GLN A 12 1.12 -14.50 -12.82
CA GLN A 12 2.18 -15.03 -11.96
C GLN A 12 1.68 -15.30 -10.53
N LEU A 13 0.84 -14.42 -9.99
CA LEU A 13 0.26 -14.61 -8.66
C LEU A 13 -0.70 -15.80 -8.62
N MET A 14 -1.53 -15.97 -9.65
CA MET A 14 -2.41 -17.12 -9.76
C MET A 14 -1.64 -18.43 -9.96
N ASP A 15 -0.59 -18.42 -10.78
CA ASP A 15 0.30 -19.57 -10.96
C ASP A 15 1.00 -19.96 -9.64
N LEU A 16 1.43 -18.97 -8.87
CA LEU A 16 2.01 -19.20 -7.55
C LEU A 16 0.98 -19.84 -6.61
N ALA A 17 -0.25 -19.30 -6.55
CA ALA A 17 -1.32 -19.82 -5.71
C ALA A 17 -1.72 -21.28 -6.08
N ALA A 18 -1.54 -21.67 -7.36
CA ALA A 18 -1.79 -23.03 -7.80
C ALA A 18 -0.65 -24.02 -7.47
N ARG A 19 0.57 -23.52 -7.20
CA ARG A 19 1.77 -24.36 -7.01
C ARG A 19 2.22 -24.49 -5.56
N VAL A 20 1.75 -23.63 -4.68
CA VAL A 20 2.08 -23.67 -3.24
C VAL A 20 0.81 -23.85 -2.43
N PRO A 21 0.91 -24.34 -1.17
CA PRO A 21 -0.24 -24.37 -0.27
C PRO A 21 -0.82 -22.95 -0.11
N ALA A 22 -1.93 -22.67 -0.80
CA ALA A 22 -2.50 -21.31 -0.93
C ALA A 22 -2.88 -20.71 0.43
N GLU A 23 -3.20 -21.55 1.41
CA GLU A 23 -3.46 -21.14 2.80
C GLU A 23 -2.23 -20.56 3.51
N ARG A 24 -1.02 -20.79 2.98
CA ARG A 24 0.23 -20.19 3.47
C ARG A 24 0.52 -18.83 2.85
N LEU A 25 -0.17 -18.48 1.76
CA LEU A 25 0.01 -17.18 1.13
C LEU A 25 -0.72 -16.10 1.92
N GLU A 26 -0.05 -14.95 2.05
CA GLU A 26 -0.65 -13.70 2.49
C GLU A 26 -0.51 -12.68 1.36
N VAL A 27 -1.62 -12.32 0.73
CA VAL A 27 -1.60 -11.40 -0.41
C VAL A 27 -1.90 -9.98 0.05
N VAL A 28 -1.03 -9.03 -0.31
CA VAL A 28 -1.28 -7.60 -0.09
C VAL A 28 -2.29 -7.14 -1.13
N VAL A 29 -3.47 -6.73 -0.68
CA VAL A 29 -4.59 -6.38 -1.58
C VAL A 29 -4.87 -4.89 -1.66
N ASP A 30 -4.32 -4.13 -0.73
CA ASP A 30 -4.48 -2.67 -0.70
C ASP A 30 -3.23 -2.03 -0.10
N LEU A 31 -2.62 -1.11 -0.82
CA LEU A 31 -1.38 -0.46 -0.37
C LEU A 31 -1.06 0.80 -1.17
N GLN A 32 -0.22 1.64 -0.61
CA GLN A 32 0.57 2.59 -1.41
C GLN A 32 1.90 1.93 -1.77
N VAL A 33 2.16 1.77 -3.07
CA VAL A 33 3.36 1.06 -3.54
C VAL A 33 4.62 1.83 -3.19
N PRO A 34 5.62 1.23 -2.51
CA PRO A 34 6.93 1.84 -2.34
C PRO A 34 7.62 1.94 -3.71
N MET A 35 8.03 3.16 -4.08
CA MET A 35 8.68 3.41 -5.38
C MET A 35 10.20 3.28 -5.29
N PHE A 36 10.78 3.85 -4.26
CA PHE A 36 12.22 3.80 -4.01
C PHE A 36 12.55 4.13 -2.55
N HIS A 37 13.78 3.86 -2.15
CA HIS A 37 14.35 4.22 -0.86
C HIS A 37 15.51 5.20 -1.05
N SER A 38 15.40 6.39 -0.46
CA SER A 38 16.52 7.31 -0.36
C SER A 38 17.40 6.94 0.83
N GLN A 39 18.68 6.77 0.61
CA GLN A 39 19.68 6.62 1.68
C GLN A 39 19.96 7.94 2.40
N HIS A 40 19.72 9.06 1.73
CA HIS A 40 19.83 10.39 2.30
C HIS A 40 18.52 10.76 3.02
N CYS A 41 18.65 11.19 4.27
CA CYS A 41 17.46 11.56 5.07
C CYS A 41 16.92 12.92 4.67
N LEU A 42 15.80 12.94 3.95
CA LEU A 42 15.14 14.17 3.48
C LEU A 42 14.65 15.03 4.66
N PHE A 43 14.23 14.43 5.76
CA PHE A 43 13.81 15.16 6.95
C PHE A 43 15.00 15.91 7.58
N CYS A 44 16.14 15.24 7.69
CA CYS A 44 17.35 15.87 8.21
C CYS A 44 17.81 17.01 7.30
N ALA A 45 17.87 16.76 5.98
CA ALA A 45 18.37 17.71 5.01
C ALA A 45 17.56 19.00 4.87
N HIS A 46 16.23 18.91 5.06
CA HIS A 46 15.34 20.04 4.80
C HIS A 46 14.70 20.65 6.06
N LEU A 47 14.67 19.91 7.17
CA LEU A 47 13.95 20.32 8.39
C LEU A 47 14.86 20.40 9.60
N SER A 48 16.20 20.34 9.42
CA SER A 48 17.18 20.35 10.50
C SER A 48 18.39 21.16 10.10
N ALA A 49 19.07 21.74 11.10
CA ALA A 49 20.39 22.31 10.95
C ALA A 49 21.51 21.27 11.21
N GLY A 50 21.16 20.07 11.70
CA GLY A 50 22.08 18.97 11.92
C GLY A 50 22.41 18.21 10.65
N ALA A 51 23.48 17.42 10.66
CA ALA A 51 23.98 16.66 9.52
C ALA A 51 23.65 15.15 9.61
N SER A 52 23.26 14.66 10.78
CA SER A 52 23.12 13.24 11.05
C SER A 52 22.01 12.92 12.06
N ARG A 53 21.73 11.65 12.27
CA ARG A 53 20.75 11.18 13.26
C ARG A 53 21.06 11.66 14.69
N VAL A 54 22.34 11.90 14.99
CA VAL A 54 22.78 12.27 16.35
C VAL A 54 22.40 13.70 16.68
N ASP A 55 22.42 14.59 15.68
CA ASP A 55 22.31 16.04 15.86
C ASP A 55 21.11 16.68 15.14
N CYS A 56 20.37 15.93 14.33
CA CYS A 56 19.24 16.46 13.55
C CYS A 56 17.98 16.79 14.39
N GLY A 57 17.94 16.43 15.67
CA GLY A 57 16.75 16.63 16.51
C GLY A 57 15.50 15.84 16.09
N GLN A 58 15.65 14.88 15.19
CA GLN A 58 14.63 13.94 14.71
C GLN A 58 13.32 14.60 14.24
N PRO A 59 13.35 15.53 13.28
CA PRO A 59 12.15 16.21 12.79
C PRO A 59 11.12 15.24 12.18
N CYS A 60 11.55 14.07 11.71
CA CYS A 60 10.69 13.02 11.19
C CYS A 60 9.65 12.47 12.19
N ARG A 61 9.85 12.70 13.49
CA ARG A 61 8.87 12.33 14.53
C ARG A 61 7.74 13.33 14.68
N ARG A 62 7.90 14.54 14.15
CA ARG A 62 6.98 15.67 14.35
C ARG A 62 6.40 16.22 13.08
N HIS A 63 7.04 15.93 11.94
CA HIS A 63 6.67 16.48 10.64
C HIS A 63 6.45 15.36 9.63
N GLY A 64 5.44 15.53 8.75
CA GLY A 64 5.28 14.75 7.53
C GLY A 64 5.99 15.47 6.37
N VAL A 65 6.61 14.69 5.48
CA VAL A 65 7.21 15.18 4.23
C VAL A 65 6.53 14.50 3.07
N ARG A 66 6.28 15.28 2.01
CA ARG A 66 5.79 14.77 0.73
C ARG A 66 6.67 15.32 -0.39
N LEU A 67 6.93 14.49 -1.38
CA LEU A 67 7.56 14.93 -2.63
C LEU A 67 6.48 15.19 -3.66
N GLU A 68 6.52 16.34 -4.29
CA GLU A 68 5.61 16.66 -5.41
C GLU A 68 6.31 16.37 -6.73
N ASP A 69 5.64 15.61 -7.59
CA ASP A 69 6.15 15.34 -8.94
C ASP A 69 5.75 16.47 -9.92
N ARG A 70 6.23 16.36 -11.16
CA ARG A 70 5.95 17.35 -12.23
C ARG A 70 4.45 17.46 -12.60
N LYS A 71 3.62 16.52 -12.16
CA LYS A 71 2.17 16.50 -12.38
C LYS A 71 1.39 16.97 -11.16
N GLY A 72 2.08 17.46 -10.12
CA GLY A 72 1.47 17.90 -8.86
C GLY A 72 1.01 16.75 -7.95
N GLN A 73 1.46 15.52 -8.19
CA GLN A 73 1.13 14.41 -7.31
C GLN A 73 2.06 14.41 -6.09
N GLN A 74 1.47 14.25 -4.92
CA GLN A 74 2.20 14.26 -3.66
C GLN A 74 2.49 12.85 -3.15
N HIS A 75 3.75 12.48 -3.17
CA HIS A 75 4.28 11.20 -2.76
C HIS A 75 4.70 11.25 -1.30
N THR A 76 4.10 10.40 -0.47
CA THR A 76 4.42 10.34 0.96
C THR A 76 5.84 9.83 1.18
N VAL A 77 6.59 10.53 2.03
CA VAL A 77 7.91 10.11 2.49
C VAL A 77 7.80 9.68 3.94
N GLN A 78 8.34 8.52 4.26
CA GLN A 78 8.52 8.07 5.64
C GLN A 78 10.00 8.03 6.01
N CYS A 79 10.31 7.95 7.28
CA CYS A 79 11.66 7.75 7.79
C CYS A 79 11.70 6.45 8.59
N ASP A 80 12.56 5.52 8.21
CA ASP A 80 12.76 4.28 8.93
C ASP A 80 13.74 4.43 10.11
N ALA A 81 13.92 3.36 10.87
CA ALA A 81 14.80 3.34 12.04
C ALA A 81 16.28 3.60 11.70
N LEU A 82 16.69 3.42 10.44
CA LEU A 82 18.03 3.67 9.93
C LEU A 82 18.17 5.02 9.21
N CYS A 83 17.15 5.89 9.34
CA CYS A 83 17.07 7.19 8.68
C CYS A 83 17.02 7.13 7.14
N ARG A 84 16.68 5.97 6.57
CA ARG A 84 16.39 5.86 5.14
C ARG A 84 14.96 6.33 4.91
N ASN A 85 14.71 6.88 3.73
CA ASN A 85 13.41 7.40 3.41
C ASN A 85 12.76 6.61 2.27
N PRO A 86 11.88 5.65 2.58
CA PRO A 86 10.99 5.09 1.59
C PRO A 86 10.02 6.16 1.09
N VAL A 87 9.87 6.24 -0.22
CA VAL A 87 8.93 7.12 -0.92
C VAL A 87 7.85 6.28 -1.56
N PHE A 88 6.60 6.66 -1.30
CA PHE A 88 5.43 5.88 -1.71
C PHE A 88 4.65 6.57 -2.81
N HIS A 89 4.06 5.79 -3.69
CA HIS A 89 3.26 6.30 -4.79
C HIS A 89 2.06 7.11 -4.26
N ALA A 90 1.78 8.26 -4.88
CA ALA A 90 0.69 9.14 -4.45
C ALA A 90 -0.71 8.51 -4.57
N VAL A 91 -0.87 7.52 -5.46
CA VAL A 91 -2.13 6.84 -5.72
C VAL A 91 -2.06 5.43 -5.14
N PRO A 92 -2.96 5.07 -4.19
CA PRO A 92 -3.01 3.72 -3.66
C PRO A 92 -3.43 2.71 -4.73
N GLN A 93 -2.94 1.49 -4.58
CA GLN A 93 -3.29 0.35 -5.41
C GLN A 93 -4.28 -0.54 -4.68
N SER A 94 -5.28 -1.06 -5.40
CA SER A 94 -6.20 -2.07 -4.89
C SER A 94 -6.31 -3.25 -5.85
N SER A 95 -6.31 -4.43 -5.28
CA SER A 95 -6.47 -5.71 -5.95
C SER A 95 -7.87 -6.32 -5.73
N ALA A 96 -8.87 -5.52 -5.34
CA ALA A 96 -10.20 -6.01 -5.00
C ALA A 96 -10.82 -6.88 -6.11
N GLU A 97 -10.57 -6.56 -7.39
CA GLU A 97 -11.13 -7.31 -8.53
C GLU A 97 -10.65 -8.76 -8.61
N ILE A 98 -9.47 -9.09 -8.09
CA ILE A 98 -8.93 -10.46 -8.15
C ILE A 98 -9.11 -11.25 -6.85
N VAL A 99 -9.53 -10.62 -5.76
CA VAL A 99 -9.73 -11.29 -4.46
C VAL A 99 -10.67 -12.50 -4.57
N PRO A 100 -11.80 -12.47 -5.30
CA PRO A 100 -12.65 -13.65 -5.44
C PRO A 100 -11.92 -14.84 -6.09
N GLN A 101 -11.04 -14.59 -7.07
CA GLN A 101 -10.27 -15.63 -7.73
C GLN A 101 -9.18 -16.21 -6.81
N LEU A 102 -8.50 -15.35 -6.04
CA LEU A 102 -7.55 -15.79 -5.02
C LEU A 102 -8.23 -16.63 -3.93
N SER A 103 -9.41 -16.23 -3.49
CA SER A 103 -10.20 -16.97 -2.51
C SER A 103 -10.63 -18.35 -3.05
N ALA A 104 -11.03 -18.42 -4.33
CA ALA A 104 -11.36 -19.67 -5.00
C ALA A 104 -10.13 -20.58 -5.17
N ALA A 105 -8.93 -20.00 -5.36
CA ALA A 105 -7.66 -20.73 -5.41
C ALA A 105 -7.16 -21.18 -4.02
N GLY A 106 -7.88 -20.85 -2.95
CA GLY A 106 -7.54 -21.29 -1.59
C GLY A 106 -6.79 -20.29 -0.72
N VAL A 107 -6.49 -19.08 -1.22
CA VAL A 107 -5.88 -18.02 -0.40
C VAL A 107 -6.86 -17.59 0.69
N ARG A 108 -6.35 -17.48 1.93
CA ARG A 108 -7.17 -17.15 3.12
C ARG A 108 -6.66 -15.93 3.89
N HIS A 109 -5.47 -15.45 3.57
CA HIS A 109 -4.86 -14.33 4.27
C HIS A 109 -4.64 -13.17 3.31
N TYR A 110 -5.23 -12.04 3.67
CA TYR A 110 -5.16 -10.80 2.91
C TYR A 110 -4.65 -9.69 3.81
N ARG A 111 -3.74 -8.86 3.29
CA ARG A 111 -3.17 -7.75 4.02
C ARG A 111 -3.56 -6.42 3.37
N ILE A 112 -3.97 -5.47 4.19
CA ILE A 112 -4.18 -4.08 3.84
C ILE A 112 -3.08 -3.27 4.51
N GLU A 113 -2.32 -2.52 3.73
CA GLU A 113 -1.26 -1.63 4.23
C GLU A 113 -1.76 -0.19 4.21
N LEU A 114 -1.97 0.35 5.39
CA LEU A 114 -2.42 1.73 5.56
C LEU A 114 -1.20 2.60 5.86
N LEU A 115 -0.80 3.39 4.88
CA LEU A 115 0.38 4.23 4.99
C LEU A 115 -0.03 5.65 5.35
N GLY A 116 0.22 6.06 6.62
CA GLY A 116 0.18 7.47 6.99
C GLY A 116 -1.14 8.21 6.74
N ASP A 117 -2.19 7.48 6.41
CA ASP A 117 -3.51 8.09 6.32
C ASP A 117 -3.94 8.53 7.70
N PRO A 118 -4.50 9.75 7.85
CA PRO A 118 -5.00 10.19 9.13
C PRO A 118 -5.96 9.13 9.68
N PRO A 119 -5.91 8.80 10.97
CA PRO A 119 -6.85 7.87 11.58
C PRO A 119 -8.25 8.44 11.38
N GLY A 120 -9.09 7.74 10.60
CA GLY A 120 -10.40 8.27 10.27
C GLY A 120 -11.29 7.31 9.50
N ARG A 121 -12.36 7.86 8.98
CA ARG A 121 -13.45 7.17 8.30
C ARG A 121 -12.99 6.22 7.21
N ASP A 122 -11.92 6.56 6.51
CA ASP A 122 -11.46 5.83 5.34
C ASP A 122 -10.97 4.43 5.68
N VAL A 123 -10.32 4.23 6.82
CA VAL A 123 -9.85 2.91 7.27
C VAL A 123 -11.01 1.96 7.51
N GLN A 124 -12.03 2.40 8.25
CA GLN A 124 -13.21 1.58 8.54
C GLN A 124 -13.98 1.22 7.26
N TRP A 125 -14.08 2.18 6.33
CA TRP A 125 -14.72 1.95 5.04
C TRP A 125 -13.98 0.92 4.19
N VAL A 126 -12.66 1.05 4.09
CA VAL A 126 -11.81 0.10 3.37
C VAL A 126 -11.95 -1.31 3.96
N LEU A 127 -11.87 -1.44 5.29
CA LEU A 127 -12.04 -2.72 5.97
C LEU A 127 -13.43 -3.32 5.74
N ARG A 128 -14.49 -2.50 5.74
CA ARG A 128 -15.84 -2.94 5.43
C ARG A 128 -15.95 -3.46 4.01
N VAL A 129 -15.46 -2.71 3.02
CA VAL A 129 -15.52 -3.12 1.61
C VAL A 129 -14.83 -4.46 1.40
N TYR A 130 -13.63 -4.64 1.95
CA TYR A 130 -12.94 -5.93 1.86
C TYR A 130 -13.63 -7.04 2.66
N GLY A 131 -14.24 -6.72 3.80
CA GLY A 131 -15.06 -7.67 4.57
C GLY A 131 -16.29 -8.14 3.79
N ASP A 132 -16.98 -7.22 3.10
CA ASP A 132 -18.11 -7.53 2.25
C ASP A 132 -17.71 -8.37 1.03
N LEU A 133 -16.56 -8.04 0.43
CA LEU A 133 -15.98 -8.79 -0.68
C LEU A 133 -15.62 -10.23 -0.28
N LEU A 134 -14.94 -10.41 0.84
CA LEU A 134 -14.52 -11.74 1.33
C LEU A 134 -15.70 -12.60 1.79
N SER A 135 -16.78 -11.99 2.25
CA SER A 135 -18.03 -12.70 2.60
C SER A 135 -18.96 -12.95 1.41
N GLY A 136 -18.58 -12.52 0.20
CA GLY A 136 -19.37 -12.68 -1.02
C GLY A 136 -20.59 -11.75 -1.13
N ARG A 137 -20.70 -10.72 -0.27
CA ARG A 137 -21.79 -9.73 -0.31
C ARG A 137 -21.64 -8.74 -1.45
N THR A 138 -20.45 -8.58 -2.00
CA THR A 138 -20.19 -7.69 -3.15
C THR A 138 -19.24 -8.37 -4.14
N SER A 139 -19.30 -7.93 -5.40
CA SER A 139 -18.36 -8.40 -6.43
C SER A 139 -17.03 -7.68 -6.35
N GLY A 140 -15.97 -8.27 -6.93
CA GLY A 140 -14.64 -7.61 -6.99
C GLY A 140 -14.68 -6.27 -7.72
N ARG A 141 -15.51 -6.16 -8.78
CA ARG A 141 -15.70 -4.92 -9.54
C ARG A 141 -16.41 -3.84 -8.70
N ASP A 142 -17.47 -4.22 -8.01
CA ASP A 142 -18.23 -3.26 -7.20
C ASP A 142 -17.42 -2.79 -6.00
N ALA A 143 -16.69 -3.70 -5.33
CA ALA A 143 -15.74 -3.37 -4.28
C ALA A 143 -14.66 -2.39 -4.76
N TRP A 144 -14.09 -2.62 -5.97
CA TRP A 144 -13.11 -1.71 -6.55
C TRP A 144 -13.71 -0.32 -6.86
N ASN A 145 -14.94 -0.27 -7.38
CA ASN A 145 -15.65 0.99 -7.65
C ASN A 145 -15.96 1.76 -6.36
N GLU A 146 -16.36 1.06 -5.30
CA GLU A 146 -16.61 1.67 -3.99
C GLU A 146 -15.31 2.23 -3.39
N LEU A 147 -14.21 1.47 -3.41
CA LEU A 147 -12.90 1.96 -2.97
C LEU A 147 -12.44 3.17 -3.77
N ARG A 148 -12.71 3.18 -5.09
CA ARG A 148 -12.42 4.32 -5.96
C ARG A 148 -13.23 5.55 -5.56
N ALA A 149 -14.50 5.40 -5.26
CA ALA A 149 -15.36 6.50 -4.83
C ALA A 149 -14.90 7.09 -3.48
N ILE A 150 -14.61 6.25 -2.49
CA ILE A 150 -14.08 6.65 -1.18
C ILE A 150 -12.81 7.48 -1.32
N ARG A 151 -11.93 7.13 -2.27
CA ARG A 151 -10.65 7.80 -2.54
C ARG A 151 -10.72 8.94 -3.57
N GLY A 152 -11.91 9.46 -3.83
CA GLY A 152 -12.09 10.57 -4.77
C GLY A 152 -11.61 10.28 -6.19
N GLY A 153 -11.78 9.05 -6.67
CA GLY A 153 -11.36 8.61 -7.99
C GLY A 153 -9.87 8.20 -8.10
N ARG A 154 -9.09 8.35 -7.03
CA ARG A 154 -7.63 8.14 -7.01
C ARG A 154 -7.29 6.74 -6.52
N ILE A 155 -7.34 5.77 -7.41
CA ILE A 155 -6.98 4.36 -7.14
C ILE A 155 -6.40 3.72 -8.40
N ALA A 156 -5.44 2.84 -8.26
CA ALA A 156 -4.80 2.10 -9.33
C ALA A 156 -4.98 0.58 -9.17
N ARG A 157 -4.87 -0.15 -10.27
CA ARG A 157 -4.80 -1.62 -10.27
C ARG A 157 -3.37 -2.16 -10.15
N GLY A 158 -2.39 -1.30 -10.40
CA GLY A 158 -0.97 -1.65 -10.40
C GLY A 158 -0.64 -2.78 -11.37
N THR A 159 0.18 -3.72 -10.92
CA THR A 159 0.61 -4.90 -11.67
C THR A 159 -0.47 -5.99 -11.79
N LEU A 160 -1.52 -5.92 -10.97
CA LEU A 160 -2.58 -6.95 -10.85
C LEU A 160 -3.82 -6.68 -11.74
N ARG A 161 -3.66 -5.92 -12.81
CA ARG A 161 -4.69 -5.66 -13.82
C ARG A 161 -4.82 -6.81 -14.84
#